data_313f1e248c25a5388ebd63a89a8959b4
#
_entry.id   313f1e248c25a5388ebd63a89a8959b4
#
_cell.length_a   1.000
_cell.length_b   1.000
_cell.length_c   1.000
_cell.angle_alpha   90.00
_cell.angle_beta   90.00
_cell.angle_gamma   90.00
#
_symmetry.space_group_name_H-M   'P 1'
#
loop_
_entity.id
_entity.type
_entity.pdbx_description
1 polymer ?
#
loop_
_entity_poly.entity_id
_entity_poly.type
_entity_poly.pdbx_seq_one_letter_code
_entity_poly.pdbx_strand_id
1 'polypeptide(L)'
;MIVMDYHLIELCRAGDSSAIEHFVQTYQQDVYRLALSILDDSSEADDAAQESLLAALRALDSFHGASSLKTWLFSITVNICRTRLQTQKRRERLRQILGGILQVTRTPSAEESTIENESGQAIWRAIHGMDEKHRIPIVLRYYHDLSVAEIASILQIPEGTVHSRLNTARRQLHEVLKEGRS
;
A
#
# COMPACT_ATOMS: atom_id res chain seq x y z
N MET A 1 9.88 15.65 -16.53
CA MET A 1 9.17 14.48 -16.00
C MET A 1 7.67 14.53 -16.34
N ILE A 2 6.94 15.60 -16.05
CA ILE A 2 5.49 15.73 -16.33
C ILE A 2 5.12 15.57 -17.83
N VAL A 3 5.91 16.07 -18.77
CA VAL A 3 5.62 15.98 -20.23
C VAL A 3 5.72 14.56 -20.76
N MET A 4 6.59 13.74 -20.20
CA MET A 4 6.78 12.36 -20.62
C MET A 4 5.61 11.44 -20.17
N ASP A 5 5.04 11.73 -19.00
CA ASP A 5 3.89 11.00 -18.48
C ASP A 5 2.63 11.24 -19.33
N TYR A 6 2.39 12.46 -19.82
CA TYR A 6 1.22 12.77 -20.67
C TYR A 6 1.24 12.03 -21.99
N HIS A 7 2.39 11.95 -22.67
CA HIS A 7 2.50 11.22 -23.93
C HIS A 7 2.25 9.73 -23.74
N LEU A 8 2.82 9.14 -22.70
CA LEU A 8 2.58 7.73 -22.34
C LEU A 8 1.09 7.47 -22.07
N ILE A 9 0.43 8.36 -21.35
CA ILE A 9 -1.01 8.25 -21.03
C ILE A 9 -1.84 8.29 -22.31
N GLU A 10 -1.59 9.22 -23.24
CA GLU A 10 -2.33 9.33 -24.49
C GLU A 10 -2.17 8.05 -25.36
N LEU A 11 -0.98 7.51 -25.44
CA LEU A 11 -0.74 6.24 -26.15
C LEU A 11 -1.45 5.07 -25.48
N CYS A 12 -1.43 5.00 -24.14
CA CYS A 12 -2.18 3.97 -23.41
C CYS A 12 -3.70 4.09 -23.62
N ARG A 13 -4.24 5.31 -23.64
CA ARG A 13 -5.65 5.60 -23.98
C ARG A 13 -6.01 5.16 -25.40
N ALA A 14 -5.10 5.34 -26.33
CA ALA A 14 -5.26 4.87 -27.72
C ALA A 14 -5.17 3.35 -27.86
N GLY A 15 -4.82 2.61 -26.79
CA GLY A 15 -4.69 1.14 -26.82
C GLY A 15 -3.35 0.65 -27.40
N ASP A 16 -2.32 1.51 -27.45
CA ASP A 16 -1.01 1.12 -27.91
C ASP A 16 -0.38 0.08 -26.97
N SER A 17 -0.15 -1.12 -27.49
CA SER A 17 0.33 -2.25 -26.69
C SER A 17 1.72 -1.99 -26.10
N SER A 18 2.60 -1.30 -26.83
CA SER A 18 3.97 -1.01 -26.38
C SER A 18 3.95 0.03 -25.25
N ALA A 19 3.05 1.02 -25.32
CA ALA A 19 2.84 2.01 -24.25
C ALA A 19 2.26 1.36 -23.01
N ILE A 20 1.31 0.45 -23.15
CA ILE A 20 0.72 -0.30 -22.03
C ILE A 20 1.79 -1.17 -21.37
N GLU A 21 2.61 -1.89 -22.14
CA GLU A 21 3.71 -2.69 -21.63
C GLU A 21 4.72 -1.82 -20.87
N HIS A 22 5.11 -0.69 -21.44
CA HIS A 22 6.01 0.26 -20.80
C HIS A 22 5.44 0.82 -19.48
N PHE A 23 4.15 1.16 -19.45
CA PHE A 23 3.46 1.59 -18.23
C PHE A 23 3.54 0.51 -17.15
N VAL A 24 3.19 -0.74 -17.47
CA VAL A 24 3.26 -1.86 -16.53
C VAL A 24 4.69 -2.07 -16.03
N GLN A 25 5.67 -2.16 -16.91
CA GLN A 25 7.08 -2.35 -16.55
C GLN A 25 7.60 -1.23 -15.63
N THR A 26 7.18 0.00 -15.87
CA THR A 26 7.61 1.18 -15.08
C THR A 26 7.06 1.15 -13.66
N TYR A 27 5.79 0.75 -13.47
CA TYR A 27 5.10 0.92 -12.20
C TYR A 27 4.86 -0.36 -11.40
N GLN A 28 4.97 -1.54 -12.00
CA GLN A 28 4.64 -2.82 -11.34
C GLN A 28 5.40 -3.03 -10.01
N GLN A 29 6.70 -2.71 -9.99
CA GLN A 29 7.53 -2.90 -8.80
C GLN A 29 7.12 -1.95 -7.66
N ASP A 30 6.84 -0.69 -7.99
CA ASP A 30 6.41 0.30 -7.00
C ASP A 30 5.03 -0.05 -6.42
N VAL A 31 4.11 -0.49 -7.27
CA VAL A 31 2.76 -0.91 -6.88
C VAL A 31 2.81 -2.18 -6.03
N TYR A 32 3.60 -3.17 -6.43
CA TYR A 32 3.80 -4.40 -5.65
C TYR A 32 4.39 -4.11 -4.26
N ARG A 33 5.46 -3.29 -4.19
CA ARG A 33 6.07 -2.90 -2.91
C ARG A 33 5.08 -2.17 -2.00
N LEU A 34 4.25 -1.30 -2.56
CA LEU A 34 3.20 -0.61 -1.80
C LEU A 34 2.17 -1.62 -1.28
N ALA A 35 1.67 -2.51 -2.13
CA ALA A 35 0.72 -3.52 -1.73
C ALA A 35 1.30 -4.45 -0.63
N LEU A 36 2.53 -4.93 -0.80
CA LEU A 36 3.21 -5.79 0.18
C LEU A 36 3.38 -5.08 1.52
N SER A 37 3.81 -3.82 1.53
CA SER A 37 3.97 -3.04 2.76
C SER A 37 2.65 -2.78 3.52
N ILE A 38 1.52 -2.87 2.82
CA ILE A 38 0.19 -2.70 3.43
C ILE A 38 -0.40 -4.05 3.84
N LEU A 39 -0.31 -5.09 3.00
CA LEU A 39 -1.02 -6.36 3.18
C LEU A 39 -0.25 -7.39 4.01
N ASP A 40 1.09 -7.32 4.02
CA ASP A 40 1.98 -8.28 4.69
C ASP A 40 1.77 -9.74 4.23
N ASP A 41 1.47 -9.91 2.96
CA ASP A 41 1.25 -11.21 2.32
C ASP A 41 1.63 -11.08 0.84
N SER A 42 2.63 -11.85 0.40
CA SER A 42 3.21 -11.73 -0.95
C SER A 42 2.21 -12.11 -2.05
N SER A 43 1.39 -13.13 -1.82
CA SER A 43 0.37 -13.56 -2.78
C SER A 43 -0.75 -12.52 -2.93
N GLU A 44 -1.27 -12.03 -1.80
CA GLU A 44 -2.27 -10.94 -1.80
C GLU A 44 -1.71 -9.64 -2.39
N ALA A 45 -0.42 -9.37 -2.18
CA ALA A 45 0.25 -8.19 -2.74
C ALA A 45 0.41 -8.29 -4.26
N ASP A 46 0.77 -9.45 -4.79
CA ASP A 46 0.88 -9.67 -6.23
C ASP A 46 -0.49 -9.51 -6.91
N ASP A 47 -1.51 -10.15 -6.37
CA ASP A 47 -2.89 -10.01 -6.86
C ASP A 47 -3.39 -8.56 -6.80
N ALA A 48 -3.10 -7.84 -5.70
CA ALA A 48 -3.48 -6.45 -5.53
C ALA A 48 -2.72 -5.53 -6.52
N ALA A 49 -1.46 -5.83 -6.80
CA ALA A 49 -0.65 -5.08 -7.76
C ALA A 49 -1.19 -5.24 -9.18
N GLN A 50 -1.46 -6.46 -9.61
CA GLN A 50 -2.06 -6.74 -10.92
C GLN A 50 -3.42 -6.07 -11.07
N GLU A 51 -4.30 -6.20 -10.06
CA GLU A 51 -5.61 -5.54 -10.02
C GLU A 51 -5.48 -4.02 -10.11
N SER A 52 -4.50 -3.43 -9.41
CA SER A 52 -4.25 -1.98 -9.40
C SER A 52 -3.82 -1.46 -10.76
N LEU A 53 -2.90 -2.15 -11.43
CA LEU A 53 -2.44 -1.78 -12.78
C LEU A 53 -3.57 -1.89 -13.80
N LEU A 54 -4.36 -2.96 -13.75
CA LEU A 54 -5.52 -3.13 -14.62
C LEU A 54 -6.59 -2.07 -14.36
N ALA A 55 -6.86 -1.75 -13.09
CA ALA A 55 -7.82 -0.70 -12.72
C ALA A 55 -7.33 0.68 -13.19
N ALA A 56 -6.03 0.96 -13.05
CA ALA A 56 -5.42 2.20 -13.55
C ALA A 56 -5.57 2.32 -15.06
N LEU A 57 -5.22 1.30 -15.82
CA LEU A 57 -5.35 1.31 -17.29
C LEU A 57 -6.80 1.58 -17.74
N ARG A 58 -7.79 0.98 -17.07
CA ARG A 58 -9.21 1.21 -17.34
C ARG A 58 -9.69 2.61 -16.95
N ALA A 59 -9.03 3.22 -15.96
CA ALA A 59 -9.41 4.52 -15.41
C ALA A 59 -8.54 5.68 -15.94
N LEU A 60 -7.65 5.45 -16.92
CA LEU A 60 -6.75 6.48 -17.46
C LEU A 60 -7.49 7.72 -17.96
N ASP A 61 -8.71 7.57 -18.50
CA ASP A 61 -9.53 8.68 -18.94
C ASP A 61 -9.91 9.64 -17.80
N SER A 62 -9.95 9.15 -16.57
CA SER A 62 -10.22 9.95 -15.37
C SER A 62 -8.98 10.66 -14.81
N PHE A 63 -7.79 10.36 -15.32
CA PHE A 63 -6.57 11.04 -14.89
C PHE A 63 -6.45 12.41 -15.58
N HIS A 64 -6.57 13.49 -14.80
CA HIS A 64 -6.52 14.87 -15.30
C HIS A 64 -5.27 15.64 -14.86
N GLY A 65 -4.25 14.96 -14.32
CA GLY A 65 -2.96 15.58 -13.97
C GLY A 65 -2.97 16.46 -12.72
N ALA A 66 -4.00 16.32 -11.86
CA ALA A 66 -4.05 17.04 -10.57
C ALA A 66 -2.95 16.59 -9.58
N SER A 67 -2.34 15.45 -9.81
CA SER A 67 -1.19 14.91 -9.08
C SER A 67 -0.25 14.21 -10.05
N SER A 68 0.90 13.69 -9.56
CA SER A 68 1.73 12.82 -10.39
C SER A 68 0.98 11.53 -10.73
N LEU A 69 1.31 10.90 -11.87
CA LEU A 69 0.74 9.62 -12.27
C LEU A 69 0.98 8.54 -11.20
N LYS A 70 2.17 8.55 -10.58
CA LYS A 70 2.51 7.67 -9.46
C LYS A 70 1.60 7.88 -8.26
N THR A 71 1.37 9.12 -7.83
CA THR A 71 0.48 9.46 -6.71
C THR A 71 -0.96 9.00 -6.99
N TRP A 72 -1.45 9.20 -8.21
CA TRP A 72 -2.77 8.75 -8.62
C TRP A 72 -2.88 7.21 -8.63
N LEU A 73 -1.88 6.51 -9.19
CA LEU A 73 -1.82 5.05 -9.18
C LEU A 73 -1.76 4.49 -7.75
N PHE A 74 -0.99 5.13 -6.87
CA PHE A 74 -0.93 4.76 -5.45
C PHE A 74 -2.28 4.92 -4.75
N SER A 75 -3.10 5.91 -5.12
CA SER A 75 -4.46 6.03 -4.57
C SER A 75 -5.35 4.84 -4.94
N ILE A 76 -5.25 4.34 -6.17
CA ILE A 76 -5.94 3.13 -6.62
C ILE A 76 -5.46 1.91 -5.83
N THR A 77 -4.14 1.74 -5.72
CA THR A 77 -3.53 0.61 -5.00
C THR A 77 -3.93 0.59 -3.53
N VAL A 78 -3.87 1.73 -2.84
CA VAL A 78 -4.28 1.84 -1.43
C VAL A 78 -5.75 1.48 -1.26
N ASN A 79 -6.65 1.90 -2.16
CA ASN A 79 -8.07 1.57 -2.07
C ASN A 79 -8.33 0.07 -2.26
N ILE A 80 -7.63 -0.59 -3.18
CA ILE A 80 -7.69 -2.04 -3.38
C ILE A 80 -7.19 -2.76 -2.12
N CYS A 81 -6.02 -2.38 -1.59
CA CYS A 81 -5.47 -2.96 -0.37
C CYS A 81 -6.42 -2.79 0.83
N ARG A 82 -7.05 -1.62 0.99
CA ARG A 82 -8.06 -1.38 2.05
C ARG A 82 -9.25 -2.31 1.93
N THR A 83 -9.79 -2.49 0.73
CA THR A 83 -10.91 -3.40 0.48
C THR A 83 -10.54 -4.84 0.86
N ARG A 84 -9.34 -5.30 0.51
CA ARG A 84 -8.81 -6.62 0.87
C ARG A 84 -8.68 -6.78 2.38
N LEU A 85 -8.08 -5.81 3.08
CA LEU A 85 -7.96 -5.80 4.55
C LEU A 85 -9.33 -5.84 5.25
N GLN A 86 -10.31 -5.08 4.77
CA GLN A 86 -11.66 -5.08 5.32
C GLN A 86 -12.35 -6.42 5.12
N THR A 87 -12.24 -7.00 3.93
CA THR A 87 -12.79 -8.33 3.62
C THR A 87 -12.18 -9.39 4.51
N GLN A 88 -10.86 -9.34 4.72
CA GLN A 88 -10.14 -10.26 5.58
C GLN A 88 -10.57 -10.14 7.04
N LYS A 89 -10.70 -8.91 7.56
CA LYS A 89 -11.22 -8.66 8.92
C LYS A 89 -12.65 -9.18 9.09
N ARG A 90 -13.50 -9.03 8.06
CA ARG A 90 -14.88 -9.57 8.09
C ARG A 90 -14.88 -11.09 8.12
N ARG A 91 -14.07 -11.76 7.29
CA ARG A 91 -13.93 -13.22 7.27
C ARG A 91 -13.44 -13.75 8.63
N GLU A 92 -12.47 -13.09 9.24
CA GLU A 92 -11.93 -13.47 10.53
C GLU A 92 -12.98 -13.32 11.66
N ARG A 93 -13.70 -12.20 11.71
CA ARG A 93 -14.80 -12.02 12.65
C ARG A 93 -15.90 -13.08 12.49
N LEU A 94 -16.23 -13.42 11.24
CA LEU A 94 -17.23 -14.44 10.96
C LEU A 94 -16.76 -15.84 11.44
N ARG A 95 -15.47 -16.17 11.21
CA ARG A 95 -14.87 -17.41 11.75
C ARG A 95 -14.92 -17.47 13.27
N GLN A 96 -14.63 -16.36 13.94
CA GLN A 96 -14.69 -16.28 15.42
C GLN A 96 -16.12 -16.48 15.95
N ILE A 97 -17.14 -15.93 15.25
CA ILE A 97 -18.55 -16.07 15.63
C ILE A 97 -19.06 -17.50 15.39
N LEU A 98 -18.64 -18.14 14.30
CA LEU A 98 -19.09 -19.49 13.94
C LEU A 98 -18.41 -20.61 14.72
N GLY A 99 -17.59 -20.28 15.72
CA GLY A 99 -16.94 -21.21 16.63
C GLY A 99 -15.71 -21.88 16.03
N GLY A 100 -14.58 -21.67 16.68
CA GLY A 100 -13.21 -22.03 16.34
C GLY A 100 -12.90 -23.48 16.00
N ILE A 101 -13.39 -24.00 14.87
CA ILE A 101 -13.08 -25.36 14.41
C ILE A 101 -11.92 -25.41 13.41
N LEU A 102 -11.42 -24.27 12.93
CA LEU A 102 -10.25 -24.25 12.05
C LEU A 102 -9.31 -23.11 12.43
N GLN A 103 -8.32 -23.40 13.27
CA GLN A 103 -7.09 -22.63 13.38
C GLN A 103 -6.32 -22.77 12.05
N VAL A 104 -6.58 -21.89 11.10
CA VAL A 104 -5.60 -21.65 10.03
C VAL A 104 -4.60 -20.68 10.59
N THR A 105 -3.51 -21.21 11.11
CA THR A 105 -2.30 -20.45 11.43
C THR A 105 -1.84 -19.76 10.16
N ARG A 106 -1.94 -18.43 10.12
CA ARG A 106 -1.21 -17.63 9.15
C ARG A 106 0.28 -17.85 9.45
N THR A 107 0.96 -18.53 8.57
CA THR A 107 2.42 -18.44 8.49
C THR A 107 2.74 -17.07 7.91
N PRO A 108 3.48 -16.19 8.62
CA PRO A 108 4.04 -15.01 8.00
C PRO A 108 4.89 -15.48 6.82
N SER A 109 4.68 -14.93 5.64
CA SER A 109 5.56 -15.17 4.50
C SER A 109 6.92 -14.59 4.85
N ALA A 110 7.85 -15.45 5.20
CA ALA A 110 9.24 -15.08 5.56
C ALA A 110 10.12 -14.90 4.30
N GLU A 111 9.51 -14.78 3.12
CA GLU A 111 10.26 -14.69 1.87
C GLU A 111 10.22 -13.26 1.34
N GLU A 112 11.42 -12.67 1.30
CA GLU A 112 11.79 -11.36 0.71
C GLU A 112 11.68 -10.10 1.57
N SER A 113 11.82 -10.16 2.89
CA SER A 113 12.39 -8.99 3.55
C SER A 113 13.92 -9.10 3.55
N THR A 114 14.58 -8.54 2.55
CA THR A 114 16.01 -8.23 2.56
C THR A 114 16.29 -7.11 3.59
N ILE A 115 15.89 -7.33 4.82
CA ILE A 115 16.29 -6.54 5.97
C ILE A 115 17.04 -7.51 6.87
N GLU A 116 18.33 -7.64 6.59
CA GLU A 116 19.29 -8.49 7.30
C GLU A 116 19.53 -8.07 8.77
N ASN A 117 18.52 -7.46 9.43
CA ASN A 117 18.69 -6.98 10.79
C ASN A 117 17.44 -7.24 11.63
N GLU A 118 17.61 -7.89 12.79
CA GLU A 118 16.53 -8.16 13.76
C GLU A 118 15.72 -6.90 14.11
N SER A 119 16.39 -5.74 14.15
CA SER A 119 15.75 -4.44 14.38
C SER A 119 14.76 -4.06 13.27
N GLY A 120 15.08 -4.37 12.02
CA GLY A 120 14.19 -4.10 10.88
C GLY A 120 12.92 -4.95 10.92
N GLN A 121 13.05 -6.23 11.25
CA GLN A 121 11.91 -7.14 11.40
C GLN A 121 11.00 -6.73 12.57
N ALA A 122 11.57 -6.25 13.68
CA ALA A 122 10.79 -5.73 14.80
C ALA A 122 9.95 -4.50 14.41
N ILE A 123 10.53 -3.58 13.62
CA ILE A 123 9.84 -2.39 13.09
C ILE A 123 8.67 -2.82 12.19
N TRP A 124 8.89 -3.73 11.25
CA TRP A 124 7.85 -4.20 10.34
C TRP A 124 6.72 -4.92 11.08
N ARG A 125 7.04 -5.80 12.04
CA ARG A 125 6.03 -6.43 12.90
C ARG A 125 5.20 -5.39 13.65
N ALA A 126 5.83 -4.33 14.18
CA ALA A 126 5.13 -3.25 14.85
C ALA A 126 4.23 -2.46 13.89
N ILE A 127 4.69 -2.17 12.66
CA ILE A 127 3.89 -1.49 11.63
C ILE A 127 2.68 -2.34 11.25
N HIS A 128 2.85 -3.63 11.00
CA HIS A 128 1.77 -4.53 10.62
C HIS A 128 0.77 -4.79 11.76
N GLY A 129 1.20 -4.66 13.02
CA GLY A 129 0.32 -4.68 14.19
C GLY A 129 -0.58 -3.44 14.34
N MET A 130 -0.33 -2.35 13.60
CA MET A 130 -1.13 -1.14 13.69
C MET A 130 -2.46 -1.26 12.95
N ASP A 131 -3.45 -0.46 13.38
CA ASP A 131 -4.64 -0.21 12.57
C ASP A 131 -4.27 0.40 11.20
N GLU A 132 -5.02 0.05 10.14
CA GLU A 132 -4.76 0.53 8.77
C GLU A 132 -4.68 2.06 8.67
N LYS A 133 -5.48 2.79 9.48
CA LYS A 133 -5.49 4.26 9.51
C LYS A 133 -4.15 4.88 9.97
N HIS A 134 -3.31 4.12 10.70
CA HIS A 134 -1.98 4.54 11.14
C HIS A 134 -0.88 3.88 10.29
N ARG A 135 -1.06 2.59 9.94
CA ARG A 135 -0.13 1.82 9.10
C ARG A 135 0.06 2.43 7.73
N ILE A 136 -1.04 2.72 7.00
CA ILE A 136 -0.92 3.23 5.63
C ILE A 136 -0.17 4.57 5.57
N PRO A 137 -0.51 5.62 6.36
CA PRO A 137 0.25 6.87 6.33
C PRO A 137 1.73 6.73 6.67
N ILE A 138 2.09 5.87 7.64
CA ILE A 138 3.49 5.70 8.05
C ILE A 138 4.31 5.00 6.96
N VAL A 139 3.73 4.00 6.31
CA VAL A 139 4.34 3.32 5.16
C VAL A 139 4.53 4.28 3.99
N LEU A 140 3.50 5.04 3.61
CA LEU A 140 3.59 6.02 2.53
C LEU A 140 4.66 7.08 2.82
N ARG A 141 4.79 7.53 4.07
CA ARG A 141 5.75 8.56 4.46
C ARG A 141 7.19 8.08 4.49
N TYR A 142 7.46 6.92 5.11
CA TYR A 142 8.82 6.49 5.45
C TYR A 142 9.38 5.39 4.55
N TYR A 143 8.52 4.61 3.92
CA TYR A 143 8.96 3.56 2.99
C TYR A 143 8.86 3.98 1.52
N HIS A 144 7.87 4.84 1.20
CA HIS A 144 7.67 5.38 -0.15
C HIS A 144 8.07 6.84 -0.29
N ASP A 145 8.57 7.47 0.77
CA ASP A 145 9.10 8.85 0.81
C ASP A 145 8.15 9.93 0.26
N LEU A 146 6.85 9.76 0.49
CA LEU A 146 5.85 10.71 0.03
C LEU A 146 5.70 11.89 0.99
N SER A 147 5.43 13.07 0.44
CA SER A 147 5.08 14.26 1.19
C SER A 147 3.72 14.13 1.87
N VAL A 148 3.47 14.95 2.91
CA VAL A 148 2.16 14.97 3.60
C VAL A 148 1.03 15.34 2.63
N ALA A 149 1.28 16.25 1.70
CA ALA A 149 0.31 16.66 0.68
C ALA A 149 -0.06 15.50 -0.26
N GLU A 150 0.94 14.72 -0.73
CA GLU A 150 0.68 13.53 -1.56
C GLU A 150 -0.08 12.46 -0.77
N ILE A 151 0.28 12.20 0.48
CA ILE A 151 -0.44 11.27 1.36
C ILE A 151 -1.89 11.72 1.58
N ALA A 152 -2.12 13.01 1.79
CA ALA A 152 -3.45 13.60 1.93
C ALA A 152 -4.29 13.36 0.66
N SER A 153 -3.68 13.58 -0.51
CA SER A 153 -4.30 13.31 -1.81
C SER A 153 -4.63 11.83 -2.01
N ILE A 154 -3.67 10.93 -1.75
CA ILE A 154 -3.86 9.47 -1.87
C ILE A 154 -4.99 8.98 -0.96
N LEU A 155 -5.01 9.45 0.28
CA LEU A 155 -5.95 8.98 1.30
C LEU A 155 -7.28 9.74 1.29
N GLN A 156 -7.38 10.83 0.49
CA GLN A 156 -8.53 11.74 0.42
C GLN A 156 -8.94 12.28 1.81
N ILE A 157 -7.96 12.74 2.59
CA ILE A 157 -8.12 13.31 3.92
C ILE A 157 -7.33 14.61 4.05
N PRO A 158 -7.72 15.54 4.97
CA PRO A 158 -6.94 16.75 5.22
C PRO A 158 -5.51 16.45 5.71
N GLU A 159 -4.55 17.31 5.35
CA GLU A 159 -3.15 17.20 5.79
C GLU A 159 -3.00 17.16 7.32
N GLY A 160 -3.81 17.95 8.04
CA GLY A 160 -3.85 17.91 9.50
C GLY A 160 -4.22 16.53 10.05
N THR A 161 -5.08 15.78 9.34
CA THR A 161 -5.42 14.40 9.70
C THR A 161 -4.23 13.46 9.42
N VAL A 162 -3.48 13.68 8.33
CA VAL A 162 -2.25 12.92 8.05
C VAL A 162 -1.23 13.14 9.16
N HIS A 163 -0.98 14.38 9.56
CA HIS A 163 -0.07 14.71 10.67
C HIS A 163 -0.47 14.02 11.97
N SER A 164 -1.74 14.08 12.34
CA SER A 164 -2.26 13.41 13.54
C SER A 164 -2.04 11.90 13.50
N ARG A 165 -2.34 11.25 12.37
CA ARG A 165 -2.16 9.80 12.19
C ARG A 165 -0.68 9.40 12.23
N LEU A 166 0.20 10.18 11.60
CA LEU A 166 1.66 9.97 11.63
C LEU A 166 2.21 10.11 13.06
N ASN A 167 1.76 11.12 13.81
CA ASN A 167 2.19 11.31 15.20
C ASN A 167 1.78 10.13 16.10
N THR A 168 0.55 9.63 15.93
CA THR A 168 0.08 8.45 16.66
C THR A 168 0.88 7.21 16.29
N ALA A 169 1.12 6.98 14.99
CA ALA A 169 1.90 5.84 14.51
C ALA A 169 3.36 5.87 15.05
N ARG A 170 4.02 7.04 15.03
CA ARG A 170 5.38 7.19 15.60
C ARG A 170 5.42 6.86 17.08
N ARG A 171 4.43 7.31 17.84
CA ARG A 171 4.35 7.00 19.28
C ARG A 171 4.20 5.50 19.51
N GLN A 172 3.31 4.83 18.78
CA GLN A 172 3.15 3.38 18.86
C GLN A 172 4.45 2.62 18.53
N LEU A 173 5.16 3.03 17.45
CA LEU A 173 6.47 2.44 17.11
C LEU A 173 7.48 2.62 18.24
N HIS A 174 7.56 3.81 18.81
CA HIS A 174 8.49 4.11 19.89
C HIS A 174 8.22 3.26 21.14
N GLU A 175 6.96 3.01 21.49
CA GLU A 175 6.56 2.17 22.62
C GLU A 175 7.02 0.71 22.38
N VAL A 176 6.71 0.13 21.22
CA VAL A 176 7.10 -1.25 20.89
C VAL A 176 8.63 -1.43 20.85
N LEU A 177 9.36 -0.45 20.30
CA LEU A 177 10.83 -0.53 20.22
C LEU A 177 11.52 -0.32 21.56
N LYS A 178 10.88 0.33 22.53
CA LYS A 178 11.40 0.40 23.92
C LYS A 178 11.23 -0.93 24.66
N GLU A 179 10.05 -1.55 24.54
CA GLU A 179 9.77 -2.84 25.18
C GLU A 179 10.67 -3.96 24.68
N GLY A 180 11.03 -3.96 23.39
CA GLY A 180 11.94 -4.94 22.80
C GLY A 180 13.43 -4.76 23.15
N ARG A 181 13.79 -3.69 23.91
CA ARG A 181 15.16 -3.43 24.37
C ARG A 181 15.38 -3.72 25.87
N SER A 182 14.36 -4.12 26.59
CA SER A 182 14.38 -4.49 28.00
C SER A 182 14.43 -5.99 28.16
#